data_beae796acb6fa83d3010bd6bedafb76b
#
_entry.id   beae796acb6fa83d3010bd6bedafb76b
#
_cell.length_a   1.000
_cell.length_b   1.000
_cell.length_c   1.000
_cell.angle_alpha   90.00
_cell.angle_beta   90.00
_cell.angle_gamma   90.00
#
_symmetry.space_group_name_H-M   'P 1'
#
loop_
_entity.id
_entity.type
_entity.pdbx_description
1 polymer ?
#
loop_
_entity_poly.entity_id
_entity_poly.type
_entity_poly.pdbx_seq_one_letter_code
_entity_poly.pdbx_strand_id
1 'polypeptide(L)'
;MSIRRLPENLVNRIAAGEVVERPASALKELLENAIDSGARNISVRLGAGGIDLVEVTDDGCGMSPSDMALALERHATSKLPDEDIEMVSTLGFRGEALPSIASVSKMTLESRPAGAEGWTRTVDHGVVTGEGPAALPQGTRVRVENLFGNVPARRKFLRSARAEYAAALDTMKRLAMARPDIGFVVEHDGRRVLAVQPTSARPERVAALTSGELIDNSVALDFEREGVRLGGVASLPTYNRGVADHQFLFVNGRPVKDRLLIGAVRGAYAEMLARDRHAV
;
A
#
# COMPACT_ATOMS: atom_id res chain seq x y z
N MET A 1 -9.78 23.91 -33.41
CA MET A 1 -9.66 22.48 -32.99
C MET A 1 -11.04 22.01 -32.58
N SER A 2 -11.49 20.85 -33.09
CA SER A 2 -12.80 20.27 -32.69
C SER A 2 -12.67 19.39 -31.50
N ILE A 3 -13.60 19.50 -30.52
CA ILE A 3 -13.73 18.59 -29.38
C ILE A 3 -14.17 17.23 -29.90
N ARG A 4 -13.51 16.15 -29.43
CA ARG A 4 -13.85 14.77 -29.79
C ARG A 4 -13.86 13.87 -28.56
N ARG A 5 -14.66 12.81 -28.59
CA ARG A 5 -14.59 11.75 -27.57
C ARG A 5 -13.28 10.97 -27.76
N LEU A 6 -12.59 10.72 -26.64
CA LEU A 6 -11.38 9.89 -26.63
C LEU A 6 -11.78 8.40 -26.63
N PRO A 7 -10.99 7.53 -27.27
CA PRO A 7 -11.14 6.09 -27.12
C PRO A 7 -10.96 5.67 -25.65
N GLU A 8 -11.71 4.65 -25.22
CA GLU A 8 -11.75 4.20 -23.83
C GLU A 8 -10.36 3.80 -23.27
N ASN A 9 -9.55 3.12 -24.08
CA ASN A 9 -8.18 2.76 -23.74
C ASN A 9 -7.30 3.99 -23.47
N LEU A 10 -7.52 5.10 -24.18
CA LEU A 10 -6.77 6.34 -23.94
C LEU A 10 -7.26 7.04 -22.67
N VAL A 11 -8.59 7.06 -22.43
CA VAL A 11 -9.19 7.57 -21.18
C VAL A 11 -8.62 6.79 -19.98
N ASN A 12 -8.56 5.46 -20.09
CA ASN A 12 -8.02 4.59 -19.05
C ASN A 12 -6.54 4.89 -18.73
N ARG A 13 -5.73 5.14 -19.76
CA ARG A 13 -4.32 5.51 -19.59
C ARG A 13 -4.12 6.90 -18.99
N ILE A 14 -4.99 7.85 -19.31
CA ILE A 14 -4.96 9.21 -18.73
C ILE A 14 -5.32 9.13 -17.23
N ALA A 15 -6.45 8.51 -16.91
CA ALA A 15 -6.92 8.39 -15.53
C ALA A 15 -6.02 7.47 -14.67
N ALA A 16 -5.39 6.45 -15.25
CA ALA A 16 -4.36 5.69 -14.55
C ALA A 16 -3.21 6.57 -14.02
N GLY A 17 -3.01 7.74 -14.61
CA GLY A 17 -2.01 8.68 -14.17
C GLY A 17 -2.31 9.42 -12.89
N GLU A 18 -3.56 9.50 -12.53
CA GLU A 18 -4.02 10.11 -11.28
C GLU A 18 -3.97 9.10 -10.12
N VAL A 19 -4.08 7.80 -10.44
CA VAL A 19 -4.08 6.71 -9.46
C VAL A 19 -2.68 6.12 -9.28
N VAL A 20 -1.96 5.91 -10.38
CA VAL A 20 -0.65 5.24 -10.39
C VAL A 20 0.41 6.16 -10.99
N GLU A 21 1.13 6.88 -10.12
CA GLU A 21 2.23 7.75 -10.53
C GLU A 21 3.57 7.01 -10.61
N ARG A 22 3.75 5.98 -9.77
CA ARG A 22 5.02 5.25 -9.57
C ARG A 22 4.77 3.85 -8.98
N PRO A 23 5.82 2.97 -8.95
CA PRO A 23 5.71 1.64 -8.35
C PRO A 23 5.16 1.63 -6.93
N ALA A 24 5.60 2.57 -6.07
CA ALA A 24 5.10 2.69 -4.70
C ALA A 24 3.59 2.99 -4.62
N SER A 25 3.01 3.71 -5.61
CA SER A 25 1.56 3.96 -5.66
C SER A 25 0.81 2.67 -6.01
N ALA A 26 1.27 1.92 -7.01
CA ALA A 26 0.69 0.63 -7.36
C ALA A 26 0.78 -0.34 -6.17
N LEU A 27 1.94 -0.44 -5.53
CA LEU A 27 2.14 -1.28 -4.34
C LEU A 27 1.18 -0.89 -3.21
N LYS A 28 0.99 0.41 -2.96
CA LYS A 28 0.06 0.90 -1.93
C LYS A 28 -1.35 0.38 -2.17
N GLU A 29 -1.87 0.55 -3.37
CA GLU A 29 -3.24 0.11 -3.72
C GLU A 29 -3.39 -1.41 -3.58
N LEU A 30 -2.39 -2.19 -4.03
CA LEU A 30 -2.41 -3.64 -3.90
C LEU A 30 -2.36 -4.10 -2.44
N LEU A 31 -1.55 -3.45 -1.60
CA LEU A 31 -1.49 -3.73 -0.16
C LEU A 31 -2.78 -3.36 0.55
N GLU A 32 -3.40 -2.23 0.22
CA GLU A 32 -4.70 -1.83 0.78
C GLU A 32 -5.79 -2.84 0.40
N ASN A 33 -5.78 -3.36 -0.84
CA ASN A 33 -6.70 -4.42 -1.25
C ASN A 33 -6.45 -5.72 -0.47
N ALA A 34 -5.20 -6.13 -0.28
CA ALA A 34 -4.84 -7.31 0.50
C ALA A 34 -5.25 -7.18 1.98
N ILE A 35 -5.09 -6.00 2.58
CA ILE A 35 -5.56 -5.71 3.94
C ILE A 35 -7.09 -5.78 4.02
N ASP A 36 -7.79 -5.15 3.08
CA ASP A 36 -9.25 -5.11 3.02
C ASP A 36 -9.88 -6.49 2.76
N SER A 37 -9.15 -7.43 2.14
CA SER A 37 -9.60 -8.83 1.94
C SER A 37 -9.61 -9.66 3.23
N GLY A 38 -9.17 -9.07 4.37
CA GLY A 38 -9.07 -9.75 5.65
C GLY A 38 -7.85 -10.66 5.78
N ALA A 39 -6.82 -10.43 4.98
CA ALA A 39 -5.56 -11.18 5.05
C ALA A 39 -4.89 -11.09 6.42
N ARG A 40 -4.26 -12.19 6.84
CA ARG A 40 -3.40 -12.28 8.01
C ARG A 40 -1.92 -12.29 7.66
N ASN A 41 -1.60 -12.69 6.45
CA ASN A 41 -0.24 -12.73 5.95
C ASN A 41 -0.19 -12.15 4.54
N ILE A 42 0.71 -11.20 4.33
CA ILE A 42 0.92 -10.54 3.05
C ILE A 42 2.40 -10.66 2.67
N SER A 43 2.65 -11.15 1.47
CA SER A 43 3.99 -11.27 0.88
C SER A 43 4.12 -10.32 -0.30
N VAL A 44 5.22 -9.59 -0.35
CA VAL A 44 5.55 -8.63 -1.41
C VAL A 44 6.86 -9.04 -2.07
N ARG A 45 6.89 -9.05 -3.40
CA ARG A 45 8.11 -9.22 -4.19
C ARG A 45 8.30 -8.02 -5.10
N LEU A 46 9.48 -7.43 -5.07
CA LEU A 46 9.86 -6.29 -5.89
C LEU A 46 11.07 -6.64 -6.77
N GLY A 47 10.99 -6.29 -8.04
CA GLY A 47 12.12 -6.33 -8.97
C GLY A 47 12.49 -4.92 -9.42
N ALA A 48 13.80 -4.57 -9.39
CA ALA A 48 14.30 -3.24 -9.75
C ALA A 48 13.54 -2.10 -9.06
N GLY A 49 13.26 -2.23 -7.75
CA GLY A 49 12.52 -1.24 -6.99
C GLY A 49 11.02 -1.15 -7.32
N GLY A 50 10.46 -2.16 -7.98
CA GLY A 50 9.08 -2.21 -8.42
C GLY A 50 8.88 -1.74 -9.87
N ILE A 51 9.93 -1.34 -10.58
CA ILE A 51 9.86 -0.94 -12.00
C ILE A 51 9.58 -2.16 -12.87
N ASP A 52 10.31 -3.26 -12.63
CA ASP A 52 10.19 -4.47 -13.43
C ASP A 52 9.11 -5.41 -12.87
N LEU A 53 8.98 -5.46 -11.53
CA LEU A 53 8.03 -6.33 -10.86
C LEU A 53 7.51 -5.69 -9.57
N VAL A 54 6.18 -5.69 -9.42
CA VAL A 54 5.48 -5.58 -8.12
C VAL A 54 4.55 -6.78 -8.03
N GLU A 55 4.77 -7.64 -7.04
CA GLU A 55 3.90 -8.78 -6.77
C GLU A 55 3.45 -8.72 -5.31
N VAL A 56 2.14 -8.83 -5.09
CA VAL A 56 1.53 -8.92 -3.76
C VAL A 56 0.73 -10.20 -3.70
N THR A 57 0.98 -11.00 -2.68
CA THR A 57 0.25 -12.24 -2.39
C THR A 57 -0.32 -12.15 -0.98
N ASP A 58 -1.59 -12.45 -0.82
CA ASP A 58 -2.31 -12.46 0.45
C ASP A 58 -3.05 -13.79 0.67
N ASP A 59 -3.41 -14.06 1.91
CA ASP A 59 -4.21 -15.21 2.36
C ASP A 59 -5.65 -14.80 2.72
N GLY A 60 -6.17 -13.73 2.12
CA GLY A 60 -7.51 -13.20 2.37
C GLY A 60 -8.65 -14.04 1.79
N CYS A 61 -9.83 -13.42 1.64
CA CYS A 61 -11.03 -14.12 1.21
C CYS A 61 -10.97 -14.68 -0.24
N GLY A 62 -10.10 -14.11 -1.09
CA GLY A 62 -10.06 -14.43 -2.51
C GLY A 62 -11.23 -13.84 -3.29
N MET A 63 -11.22 -14.07 -4.62
CA MET A 63 -12.24 -13.63 -5.57
C MET A 63 -12.66 -14.78 -6.47
N SER A 64 -13.96 -14.86 -6.80
CA SER A 64 -14.47 -15.75 -7.83
C SER A 64 -14.05 -15.27 -9.24
N PRO A 65 -14.12 -16.12 -10.28
CA PRO A 65 -13.84 -15.68 -11.66
C PRO A 65 -14.70 -14.48 -12.10
N SER A 66 -15.96 -14.39 -11.67
CA SER A 66 -16.85 -13.25 -11.94
C SER A 66 -16.40 -11.99 -11.21
N ASP A 67 -16.00 -12.10 -9.94
CA ASP A 67 -15.49 -10.96 -9.17
C ASP A 67 -14.17 -10.45 -9.75
N MET A 68 -13.30 -11.36 -10.21
CA MET A 68 -12.06 -10.98 -10.89
C MET A 68 -12.31 -10.22 -12.20
N ALA A 69 -13.39 -10.55 -12.92
CA ALA A 69 -13.79 -9.80 -14.10
C ALA A 69 -14.24 -8.39 -13.73
N LEU A 70 -15.13 -8.27 -12.75
CA LEU A 70 -15.62 -6.99 -12.24
C LEU A 70 -14.53 -6.13 -11.62
N ALA A 71 -13.58 -6.74 -10.89
CA ALA A 71 -12.47 -6.01 -10.26
C ALA A 71 -11.53 -5.31 -11.28
N LEU A 72 -11.59 -5.70 -12.55
CA LEU A 72 -10.88 -5.05 -13.66
C LEU A 72 -11.71 -4.01 -14.41
N GLU A 73 -13.00 -3.88 -14.07
CA GLU A 73 -13.87 -2.83 -14.58
C GLU A 73 -13.76 -1.57 -13.71
N ARG A 74 -13.94 -0.42 -14.32
CA ARG A 74 -13.96 0.85 -13.58
C ARG A 74 -15.26 1.01 -12.83
N HIS A 75 -15.15 1.68 -11.66
CA HIS A 75 -16.29 1.98 -10.80
C HIS A 75 -16.99 0.73 -10.25
N ALA A 76 -16.37 -0.45 -10.34
CA ALA A 76 -16.82 -1.66 -9.69
C ALA A 76 -16.11 -1.81 -8.34
N THR A 77 -16.85 -1.82 -7.25
CA THR A 77 -16.32 -1.96 -5.89
C THR A 77 -17.27 -2.74 -5.01
N SER A 78 -16.72 -3.61 -4.16
CA SER A 78 -17.44 -4.30 -3.09
C SER A 78 -17.39 -3.53 -1.75
N LYS A 79 -16.79 -2.33 -1.73
CA LYS A 79 -16.38 -1.63 -0.51
C LYS A 79 -17.24 -0.41 -0.19
N LEU A 80 -18.32 -0.19 -0.91
CA LEU A 80 -19.33 0.85 -0.65
C LEU A 80 -20.63 0.18 -0.22
N PRO A 81 -20.86 -0.02 1.10
CA PRO A 81 -22.17 -0.42 1.57
C PRO A 81 -23.14 0.76 1.42
N ASP A 82 -24.33 0.49 0.89
CA ASP A 82 -25.47 1.42 0.83
C ASP A 82 -25.21 2.79 0.15
N GLU A 83 -24.24 2.87 -0.78
CA GLU A 83 -23.88 4.10 -1.52
C GLU A 83 -23.44 5.27 -0.64
N ASP A 84 -23.19 5.05 0.66
CA ASP A 84 -22.79 6.08 1.61
C ASP A 84 -21.25 6.18 1.70
N ILE A 85 -20.70 7.25 1.14
CA ILE A 85 -19.26 7.53 1.14
C ILE A 85 -18.73 7.88 2.53
N GLU A 86 -19.58 8.38 3.43
CA GLU A 86 -19.17 8.78 4.78
C GLU A 86 -18.93 7.57 5.70
N MET A 87 -19.53 6.43 5.40
CA MET A 87 -19.45 5.19 6.18
C MET A 87 -18.34 4.23 5.72
N VAL A 88 -17.41 4.67 4.86
CA VAL A 88 -16.32 3.83 4.36
C VAL A 88 -15.32 3.48 5.46
N SER A 89 -15.31 2.23 5.87
CA SER A 89 -14.35 1.68 6.85
C SER A 89 -13.11 1.03 6.21
N THR A 90 -13.15 0.73 4.90
CA THR A 90 -12.06 0.12 4.14
C THR A 90 -11.00 1.13 3.73
N LEU A 91 -9.75 0.67 3.47
CA LEU A 91 -8.67 1.54 3.01
C LEU A 91 -8.89 2.02 1.56
N GLY A 92 -9.43 1.18 0.67
CA GLY A 92 -9.81 1.53 -0.69
C GLY A 92 -11.33 1.49 -0.89
N PHE A 93 -11.89 2.33 -1.77
CA PHE A 93 -13.33 2.34 -2.05
C PHE A 93 -13.71 2.74 -3.49
N ARG A 94 -12.76 3.25 -4.29
CA ARG A 94 -13.06 3.88 -5.59
C ARG A 94 -13.27 2.92 -6.75
N GLY A 95 -12.90 1.64 -6.60
CA GLY A 95 -13.01 0.64 -7.69
C GLY A 95 -12.15 0.97 -8.93
N GLU A 96 -11.04 1.69 -8.78
CA GLU A 96 -10.22 2.15 -9.91
C GLU A 96 -8.77 1.65 -9.87
N ALA A 97 -8.32 1.06 -8.76
CA ALA A 97 -6.93 0.67 -8.58
C ALA A 97 -6.48 -0.39 -9.58
N LEU A 98 -7.14 -1.56 -9.59
CA LEU A 98 -6.77 -2.67 -10.47
C LEU A 98 -6.91 -2.32 -11.96
N PRO A 99 -8.03 -1.74 -12.46
CA PRO A 99 -8.13 -1.36 -13.86
C PRO A 99 -7.11 -0.30 -14.26
N SER A 100 -6.77 0.63 -13.37
CA SER A 100 -5.74 1.64 -13.64
C SER A 100 -4.34 1.02 -13.76
N ILE A 101 -3.95 0.13 -12.82
CA ILE A 101 -2.67 -0.58 -12.89
C ILE A 101 -2.62 -1.45 -14.16
N ALA A 102 -3.68 -2.23 -14.44
CA ALA A 102 -3.75 -3.11 -15.60
C ALA A 102 -3.62 -2.36 -16.93
N SER A 103 -4.14 -1.12 -17.02
CA SER A 103 -4.08 -0.31 -18.26
C SER A 103 -2.67 0.16 -18.63
N VAL A 104 -1.72 0.17 -17.69
CA VAL A 104 -0.35 0.68 -17.88
C VAL A 104 0.74 -0.37 -17.60
N SER A 105 0.36 -1.64 -17.45
CA SER A 105 1.29 -2.74 -17.12
C SER A 105 0.83 -4.06 -17.75
N LYS A 106 1.67 -5.07 -17.65
CA LYS A 106 1.24 -6.45 -17.78
C LYS A 106 0.88 -6.98 -16.40
N MET A 107 -0.39 -7.34 -16.19
CA MET A 107 -0.90 -7.82 -14.92
C MET A 107 -1.35 -9.28 -15.02
N THR A 108 -0.96 -10.07 -14.03
CA THR A 108 -1.54 -11.40 -13.78
C THR A 108 -2.25 -11.37 -12.43
N LEU A 109 -3.54 -11.65 -12.44
CA LEU A 109 -4.38 -11.78 -11.26
C LEU A 109 -4.72 -13.25 -11.08
N GLU A 110 -4.35 -13.82 -9.94
CA GLU A 110 -4.68 -15.18 -9.55
C GLU A 110 -5.42 -15.12 -8.22
N SER A 111 -6.55 -15.79 -8.12
CA SER A 111 -7.32 -15.78 -6.88
C SER A 111 -8.07 -17.07 -6.66
N ARG A 112 -8.28 -17.41 -5.39
CA ARG A 112 -9.01 -18.58 -4.94
C ARG A 112 -9.80 -18.28 -3.68
N PRO A 113 -11.15 -18.29 -3.73
CA PRO A 113 -11.98 -18.25 -2.53
C PRO A 113 -11.89 -19.56 -1.74
N ALA A 114 -12.33 -19.53 -0.48
CA ALA A 114 -12.44 -20.74 0.33
C ALA A 114 -13.41 -21.75 -0.31
N GLY A 115 -12.98 -23.01 -0.39
CA GLY A 115 -13.81 -24.11 -0.92
C GLY A 115 -14.07 -24.09 -2.43
N ALA A 116 -13.42 -23.18 -3.18
CA ALA A 116 -13.56 -23.07 -4.63
C ALA A 116 -12.23 -23.42 -5.35
N GLU A 117 -12.29 -23.57 -6.66
CA GLU A 117 -11.11 -23.67 -7.51
C GLU A 117 -10.46 -22.32 -7.73
N GLY A 118 -9.14 -22.31 -7.89
CA GLY A 118 -8.41 -21.11 -8.21
C GLY A 118 -8.52 -20.76 -9.69
N TRP A 119 -8.47 -19.47 -9.98
CA TRP A 119 -8.56 -18.90 -11.32
C TRP A 119 -7.46 -17.89 -11.57
N THR A 120 -6.99 -17.80 -12.82
CA THR A 120 -6.04 -16.79 -13.27
C THR A 120 -6.64 -15.95 -14.38
N ARG A 121 -6.30 -14.68 -14.43
CA ARG A 121 -6.61 -13.75 -15.50
C ARG A 121 -5.40 -12.88 -15.80
N THR A 122 -5.00 -12.84 -17.06
CA THR A 122 -3.86 -12.04 -17.53
C THR A 122 -4.36 -10.88 -18.38
N VAL A 123 -3.85 -9.69 -18.08
CA VAL A 123 -4.17 -8.45 -18.80
C VAL A 123 -2.87 -7.83 -19.28
N ASP A 124 -2.78 -7.52 -20.55
CA ASP A 124 -1.65 -6.81 -21.14
C ASP A 124 -2.10 -5.41 -21.58
N HIS A 125 -1.68 -4.39 -20.82
CA HIS A 125 -1.99 -2.97 -21.07
C HIS A 125 -3.49 -2.70 -21.30
N GLY A 126 -4.33 -3.26 -20.45
CA GLY A 126 -5.79 -3.09 -20.48
C GLY A 126 -6.55 -4.09 -21.36
N VAL A 127 -5.85 -5.01 -22.02
CA VAL A 127 -6.48 -6.05 -22.85
C VAL A 127 -6.33 -7.39 -22.16
N VAL A 128 -7.45 -8.09 -21.93
CA VAL A 128 -7.42 -9.47 -21.40
C VAL A 128 -6.82 -10.38 -22.45
N THR A 129 -5.72 -11.07 -22.12
CA THR A 129 -4.96 -11.94 -23.02
C THR A 129 -5.09 -13.41 -22.69
N GLY A 130 -5.59 -13.75 -21.51
CA GLY A 130 -5.80 -15.13 -21.11
C GLY A 130 -6.53 -15.24 -19.78
N GLU A 131 -7.22 -16.36 -19.61
CA GLU A 131 -7.84 -16.73 -18.34
C GLU A 131 -7.99 -18.26 -18.27
N GLY A 132 -8.04 -18.80 -17.06
CA GLY A 132 -8.19 -20.25 -16.86
C GLY A 132 -8.00 -20.68 -15.41
N PRO A 133 -8.08 -21.99 -15.13
CA PRO A 133 -7.82 -22.54 -13.82
C PRO A 133 -6.39 -22.25 -13.35
N ALA A 134 -6.21 -22.04 -12.03
CA ALA A 134 -4.92 -21.81 -11.39
C ALA A 134 -4.80 -22.62 -10.10
N ALA A 135 -3.60 -23.12 -9.81
CA ALA A 135 -3.30 -23.82 -8.58
C ALA A 135 -2.62 -22.88 -7.60
N LEU A 136 -3.38 -22.40 -6.61
CA LEU A 136 -2.89 -21.57 -5.52
C LEU A 136 -3.66 -21.85 -4.22
N PRO A 137 -3.08 -21.55 -3.04
CA PRO A 137 -3.84 -21.57 -1.78
C PRO A 137 -4.96 -20.54 -1.81
N GLN A 138 -5.85 -20.57 -0.81
CA GLN A 138 -6.84 -19.49 -0.62
C GLN A 138 -6.14 -18.14 -0.53
N GLY A 139 -6.75 -17.12 -1.15
CA GLY A 139 -6.24 -15.75 -1.18
C GLY A 139 -6.09 -15.22 -2.60
N THR A 140 -5.30 -14.18 -2.75
CA THR A 140 -5.07 -13.51 -4.04
C THR A 140 -3.58 -13.25 -4.26
N ARG A 141 -3.15 -13.41 -5.51
CA ARG A 141 -1.85 -12.97 -6.00
C ARG A 141 -2.05 -12.01 -7.16
N VAL A 142 -1.52 -10.81 -7.02
CA VAL A 142 -1.48 -9.80 -8.10
C VAL A 142 -0.02 -9.57 -8.49
N ARG A 143 0.32 -9.88 -9.72
CA ARG A 143 1.63 -9.68 -10.31
C ARG A 143 1.55 -8.60 -11.38
N VAL A 144 2.34 -7.56 -11.22
CA VAL A 144 2.43 -6.40 -12.11
C VAL A 144 3.84 -6.33 -12.67
N GLU A 145 3.96 -6.45 -13.97
CA GLU A 145 5.22 -6.42 -14.71
C GLU A 145 5.24 -5.28 -15.71
N ASN A 146 6.43 -4.77 -16.01
CA ASN A 146 6.65 -3.76 -17.03
C ASN A 146 5.75 -2.52 -16.86
N LEU A 147 5.71 -1.98 -15.63
CA LEU A 147 4.92 -0.80 -15.31
C LEU A 147 5.32 0.37 -16.23
N PHE A 148 4.31 1.01 -16.86
CA PHE A 148 4.47 2.06 -17.87
C PHE A 148 5.17 1.63 -19.17
N GLY A 149 5.24 0.33 -19.49
CA GLY A 149 5.86 -0.17 -20.71
C GLY A 149 5.29 0.45 -21.99
N ASN A 150 3.97 0.68 -22.03
CA ASN A 150 3.25 1.34 -23.13
C ASN A 150 3.09 2.87 -22.97
N VAL A 151 3.72 3.49 -21.96
CA VAL A 151 3.68 4.93 -21.67
C VAL A 151 5.09 5.48 -21.50
N PRO A 152 5.90 5.56 -22.59
CA PRO A 152 7.32 5.93 -22.53
C PRO A 152 7.59 7.26 -21.81
N ALA A 153 6.69 8.23 -21.96
CA ALA A 153 6.81 9.52 -21.29
C ALA A 153 6.82 9.36 -19.76
N ARG A 154 5.91 8.53 -19.18
CA ARG A 154 5.87 8.25 -17.73
C ARG A 154 7.07 7.45 -17.26
N ARG A 155 7.48 6.44 -18.05
CA ARG A 155 8.65 5.63 -17.72
C ARG A 155 9.91 6.48 -17.55
N LYS A 156 10.06 7.55 -18.35
CA LYS A 156 11.17 8.52 -18.21
C LYS A 156 11.13 9.35 -16.94
N PHE A 157 9.98 9.52 -16.30
CA PHE A 157 9.84 10.24 -15.04
C PHE A 157 10.08 9.36 -13.80
N LEU A 158 10.22 8.05 -13.95
CA LEU A 158 10.63 7.19 -12.86
C LEU A 158 12.04 7.56 -12.42
N ARG A 159 12.24 7.49 -11.12
CA ARG A 159 13.54 7.70 -10.51
C ARG A 159 14.44 6.47 -10.70
N SER A 160 15.63 6.48 -10.14
CA SER A 160 16.49 5.30 -10.11
C SER A 160 15.79 4.14 -9.36
N ALA A 161 16.10 2.89 -9.71
CA ALA A 161 15.58 1.71 -9.04
C ALA A 161 15.76 1.77 -7.51
N ARG A 162 16.91 2.30 -7.04
CA ARG A 162 17.18 2.53 -5.62
C ARG A 162 16.20 3.52 -4.99
N ALA A 163 15.86 4.60 -5.66
CA ALA A 163 14.93 5.61 -5.14
C ALA A 163 13.47 5.11 -5.17
N GLU A 164 13.08 4.33 -6.19
CA GLU A 164 11.77 3.69 -6.25
C GLU A 164 11.63 2.61 -5.17
N TYR A 165 12.67 1.81 -4.94
CA TYR A 165 12.72 0.84 -3.85
C TYR A 165 12.53 1.51 -2.47
N ALA A 166 13.25 2.60 -2.21
CA ALA A 166 13.12 3.32 -0.94
C ALA A 166 11.68 3.82 -0.71
N ALA A 167 11.03 4.34 -1.76
CA ALA A 167 9.64 4.79 -1.69
C ALA A 167 8.65 3.63 -1.48
N ALA A 168 8.87 2.50 -2.16
CA ALA A 168 8.06 1.29 -1.99
C ALA A 168 8.20 0.72 -0.58
N LEU A 169 9.42 0.66 -0.05
CA LEU A 169 9.70 0.17 1.30
C LEU A 169 9.09 1.08 2.39
N ASP A 170 9.15 2.43 2.22
CA ASP A 170 8.49 3.38 3.14
C ASP A 170 6.97 3.17 3.16
N THR A 171 6.35 3.02 1.99
CA THR A 171 4.92 2.74 1.85
C THR A 171 4.54 1.46 2.58
N MET A 172 5.28 0.38 2.35
CA MET A 172 5.02 -0.90 2.99
C MET A 172 5.20 -0.82 4.51
N LYS A 173 6.27 -0.20 5.01
CA LYS A 173 6.51 -0.02 6.44
C LYS A 173 5.36 0.73 7.12
N ARG A 174 4.84 1.78 6.50
CA ARG A 174 3.72 2.56 7.05
C ARG A 174 2.45 1.70 7.16
N LEU A 175 2.12 0.93 6.14
CA LEU A 175 0.96 0.04 6.20
C LEU A 175 1.15 -1.08 7.22
N ALA A 176 2.35 -1.65 7.32
CA ALA A 176 2.67 -2.66 8.32
C ALA A 176 2.65 -2.12 9.77
N MET A 177 2.97 -0.84 10.00
CA MET A 177 2.81 -0.16 11.29
C MET A 177 1.33 0.05 11.64
N ALA A 178 0.52 0.41 10.64
CA ALA A 178 -0.92 0.61 10.81
C ALA A 178 -1.67 -0.68 11.18
N ARG A 179 -1.16 -1.84 10.71
CA ARG A 179 -1.77 -3.17 10.87
C ARG A 179 -0.80 -4.15 11.55
N PRO A 180 -0.57 -3.99 12.86
CA PRO A 180 0.30 -4.90 13.62
C PRO A 180 -0.25 -6.32 13.69
N ASP A 181 -1.54 -6.52 13.49
CA ASP A 181 -2.27 -7.79 13.44
C ASP A 181 -1.96 -8.63 12.19
N ILE A 182 -1.27 -8.07 11.19
CA ILE A 182 -0.93 -8.74 9.92
C ILE A 182 0.58 -9.03 9.86
N GLY A 183 0.94 -10.22 9.40
CA GLY A 183 2.32 -10.59 9.06
C GLY A 183 2.71 -10.05 7.68
N PHE A 184 3.93 -9.51 7.55
CA PHE A 184 4.45 -9.03 6.27
C PHE A 184 5.82 -9.60 5.98
N VAL A 185 6.00 -10.06 4.75
CA VAL A 185 7.30 -10.47 4.20
C VAL A 185 7.57 -9.67 2.94
N VAL A 186 8.77 -9.12 2.81
CA VAL A 186 9.20 -8.38 1.61
C VAL A 186 10.49 -8.97 1.06
N GLU A 187 10.48 -9.27 -0.23
CA GLU A 187 11.64 -9.65 -1.01
C GLU A 187 11.92 -8.58 -2.07
N HIS A 188 13.18 -8.24 -2.23
CA HIS A 188 13.66 -7.34 -3.27
C HIS A 188 14.84 -7.99 -4.00
N ASP A 189 14.70 -8.13 -5.32
CA ASP A 189 15.70 -8.78 -6.19
C ASP A 189 16.15 -10.15 -5.65
N GLY A 190 15.16 -10.97 -5.22
CA GLY A 190 15.36 -12.33 -4.71
C GLY A 190 15.91 -12.42 -3.27
N ARG A 191 16.07 -11.29 -2.57
CA ARG A 191 16.53 -11.27 -1.18
C ARG A 191 15.42 -10.81 -0.25
N ARG A 192 15.22 -11.52 0.86
CA ARG A 192 14.32 -11.09 1.91
C ARG A 192 14.91 -9.88 2.64
N VAL A 193 14.19 -8.75 2.59
CA VAL A 193 14.62 -7.46 3.14
C VAL A 193 13.82 -7.05 4.38
N LEU A 194 12.66 -7.67 4.58
CA LEU A 194 11.82 -7.45 5.73
C LEU A 194 10.97 -8.68 6.01
N ALA A 195 10.82 -9.03 7.30
CA ALA A 195 9.86 -10.00 7.78
C ALA A 195 9.37 -9.58 9.18
N VAL A 196 8.07 -9.41 9.34
CA VAL A 196 7.43 -9.11 10.63
C VAL A 196 6.23 -10.03 10.82
N GLN A 197 6.14 -10.62 12.01
CA GLN A 197 5.02 -11.49 12.39
C GLN A 197 3.86 -10.67 12.94
N PRO A 198 2.61 -11.17 12.91
CA PRO A 198 1.50 -10.55 13.62
C PRO A 198 1.84 -10.36 15.10
N THR A 199 1.45 -9.22 15.67
CA THR A 199 1.60 -8.93 17.09
C THR A 199 0.43 -8.08 17.59
N SER A 200 0.07 -8.21 18.85
CA SER A 200 -0.87 -7.30 19.50
C SER A 200 -0.17 -6.05 20.06
N ALA A 201 1.16 -6.10 20.22
CA ALA A 201 1.94 -5.01 20.77
C ALA A 201 2.43 -4.05 19.68
N ARG A 202 1.76 -2.91 19.58
CA ARG A 202 2.12 -1.86 18.60
C ARG A 202 3.55 -1.33 18.77
N PRO A 203 4.08 -1.09 19.98
CA PRO A 203 5.47 -0.66 20.16
C PRO A 203 6.48 -1.63 19.57
N GLU A 204 6.28 -2.93 19.75
CA GLU A 204 7.14 -3.98 19.17
C GLU A 204 7.13 -3.93 17.65
N ARG A 205 5.95 -3.76 17.03
CA ARG A 205 5.82 -3.62 15.57
C ARG A 205 6.56 -2.40 15.06
N VAL A 206 6.43 -1.25 15.72
CA VAL A 206 7.11 -0.01 15.33
C VAL A 206 8.62 -0.19 15.44
N ALA A 207 9.12 -0.75 16.55
CA ALA A 207 10.54 -1.02 16.73
C ALA A 207 11.11 -1.98 15.68
N ALA A 208 10.40 -3.06 15.34
CA ALA A 208 10.80 -4.02 14.32
C ALA A 208 10.91 -3.39 12.91
N LEU A 209 10.15 -2.32 12.64
CA LEU A 209 10.13 -1.63 11.35
C LEU A 209 11.06 -0.40 11.30
N THR A 210 11.56 0.06 12.44
CA THR A 210 12.43 1.25 12.57
C THR A 210 13.77 0.90 13.18
N SER A 211 13.86 0.85 14.50
CA SER A 211 15.06 0.48 15.27
C SER A 211 14.64 -0.16 16.59
N GLY A 212 15.28 -1.28 16.95
CA GLY A 212 15.07 -1.93 18.24
C GLY A 212 15.36 -1.02 19.44
N GLU A 213 16.28 -0.05 19.29
CA GLU A 213 16.58 0.92 20.33
C GLU A 213 15.38 1.80 20.74
N LEU A 214 14.36 1.92 19.86
CA LEU A 214 13.18 2.71 20.14
C LEU A 214 12.39 2.17 21.35
N ILE A 215 12.42 0.86 21.60
CA ILE A 215 11.72 0.24 22.74
C ILE A 215 12.19 0.87 24.06
N ASP A 216 13.50 0.98 24.27
CA ASP A 216 14.10 1.49 25.51
C ASP A 216 14.13 3.03 25.56
N ASN A 217 13.90 3.68 24.42
CA ASN A 217 14.01 5.13 24.27
C ASN A 217 12.69 5.80 23.88
N SER A 218 11.57 5.21 24.28
CA SER A 218 10.24 5.76 23.99
C SER A 218 9.24 5.49 25.11
N VAL A 219 8.13 6.18 25.06
CA VAL A 219 6.97 5.98 25.91
C VAL A 219 5.76 5.63 25.07
N ALA A 220 4.94 4.70 25.57
CA ALA A 220 3.64 4.43 24.97
C ALA A 220 2.68 5.58 25.27
N LEU A 221 1.93 5.99 24.26
CA LEU A 221 0.85 6.98 24.40
C LEU A 221 -0.48 6.26 24.31
N ASP A 222 -1.38 6.55 25.25
CA ASP A 222 -2.79 6.21 25.19
C ASP A 222 -3.57 7.27 25.95
N PHE A 223 -4.12 8.21 25.23
CA PHE A 223 -4.79 9.38 25.77
C PHE A 223 -6.06 9.68 24.98
N GLU A 224 -7.13 10.03 25.68
CA GLU A 224 -8.41 10.38 25.05
C GLU A 224 -8.90 11.74 25.57
N ARG A 225 -9.32 12.60 24.65
CA ARG A 225 -9.92 13.88 24.97
C ARG A 225 -10.94 14.28 23.90
N GLU A 226 -12.12 14.70 24.33
CA GLU A 226 -13.18 15.23 23.45
C GLU A 226 -13.54 14.30 22.27
N GLY A 227 -13.53 12.98 22.53
CA GLY A 227 -13.81 11.95 21.49
C GLY A 227 -12.65 11.67 20.54
N VAL A 228 -11.49 12.31 20.73
CA VAL A 228 -10.26 12.02 19.99
C VAL A 228 -9.31 11.16 20.84
N ARG A 229 -8.98 9.98 20.37
CA ARG A 229 -7.99 9.11 21.01
C ARG A 229 -6.63 9.24 20.34
N LEU A 230 -5.60 9.56 21.11
CA LEU A 230 -4.21 9.58 20.70
C LEU A 230 -3.51 8.34 21.25
N GLY A 231 -3.02 7.47 20.35
CA GLY A 231 -2.29 6.27 20.75
C GLY A 231 -1.04 6.07 19.91
N GLY A 232 -0.06 5.38 20.44
CA GLY A 232 1.17 5.08 19.71
C GLY A 232 2.42 5.10 20.59
N VAL A 233 3.52 5.53 19.98
CA VAL A 233 4.85 5.57 20.61
C VAL A 233 5.46 6.94 20.35
N ALA A 234 6.00 7.57 21.39
CA ALA A 234 6.75 8.83 21.28
C ALA A 234 8.15 8.66 21.88
N SER A 235 9.18 9.07 21.16
CA SER A 235 10.55 8.96 21.64
C SER A 235 10.82 9.87 22.85
N LEU A 236 11.72 9.44 23.70
CA LEU A 236 12.32 10.33 24.71
C LEU A 236 13.08 11.46 24.02
N PRO A 237 13.15 12.67 24.59
CA PRO A 237 13.90 13.79 24.01
C PRO A 237 15.38 13.47 23.76
N THR A 238 15.95 12.57 24.53
CA THR A 238 17.32 12.08 24.36
C THR A 238 17.52 11.23 23.08
N TYR A 239 16.43 10.62 22.58
CA TYR A 239 16.43 9.82 21.35
C TYR A 239 15.74 10.58 20.21
N ASN A 240 16.52 11.35 19.49
CA ASN A 240 16.05 12.25 18.44
C ASN A 240 16.89 12.12 17.16
N ARG A 241 16.43 12.69 16.06
CA ARG A 241 17.10 12.65 14.74
C ARG A 241 17.28 14.06 14.17
N GLY A 242 18.27 14.23 13.27
CA GLY A 242 18.48 15.49 12.54
C GLY A 242 17.48 15.72 11.39
N VAL A 243 16.66 14.72 11.08
CA VAL A 243 15.63 14.78 10.01
C VAL A 243 14.33 14.17 10.51
N ALA A 244 13.21 14.66 9.99
CA ALA A 244 11.85 14.25 10.40
C ALA A 244 11.33 13.02 9.64
N ASP A 245 12.17 12.23 9.00
CA ASP A 245 11.79 11.07 8.18
C ASP A 245 11.35 9.84 8.99
N HIS A 246 11.60 9.86 10.30
CA HIS A 246 11.17 8.83 11.25
C HIS A 246 9.86 9.18 11.98
N GLN A 247 9.11 10.17 11.54
CA GLN A 247 7.79 10.50 12.07
C GLN A 247 6.71 9.78 11.25
N PHE A 248 6.01 8.84 11.88
CA PHE A 248 4.96 8.05 11.29
C PHE A 248 3.62 8.42 11.93
N LEU A 249 2.76 9.09 11.17
CA LEU A 249 1.48 9.59 11.64
C LEU A 249 0.33 8.84 10.96
N PHE A 250 -0.71 8.56 11.72
CA PHE A 250 -1.87 7.79 11.26
C PHE A 250 -3.17 8.46 11.74
N VAL A 251 -4.18 8.45 10.90
CA VAL A 251 -5.54 8.86 11.26
C VAL A 251 -6.47 7.70 10.92
N ASN A 252 -7.16 7.16 11.92
CA ASN A 252 -8.05 6.00 11.79
C ASN A 252 -7.39 4.82 11.02
N GLY A 253 -6.12 4.52 11.36
CA GLY A 253 -5.36 3.45 10.72
C GLY A 253 -4.76 3.79 9.34
N ARG A 254 -5.01 4.97 8.80
CA ARG A 254 -4.45 5.41 7.52
C ARG A 254 -3.17 6.21 7.72
N PRO A 255 -2.05 5.85 7.06
CA PRO A 255 -0.84 6.66 7.09
C PRO A 255 -1.08 8.03 6.47
N VAL A 256 -0.68 9.10 7.17
CA VAL A 256 -0.83 10.47 6.69
C VAL A 256 0.50 11.23 6.71
N LYS A 257 0.65 12.20 5.82
CA LYS A 257 1.74 13.19 5.80
C LYS A 257 1.09 14.57 5.88
N ASP A 258 0.71 14.94 7.08
CA ASP A 258 -0.01 16.20 7.33
C ASP A 258 0.88 17.21 8.05
N ARG A 259 0.92 18.46 7.56
CA ARG A 259 1.77 19.52 8.11
C ARG A 259 1.32 20.00 9.48
N LEU A 260 0.01 19.96 9.75
CA LEU A 260 -0.56 20.36 11.03
C LEU A 260 -0.12 19.37 12.12
N LEU A 261 -0.26 18.06 11.85
CA LEU A 261 0.15 17.01 12.78
C LEU A 261 1.66 17.01 13.01
N ILE A 262 2.48 17.20 11.97
CA ILE A 262 3.93 17.36 12.11
C ILE A 262 4.26 18.60 12.96
N GLY A 263 3.53 19.70 12.74
CA GLY A 263 3.65 20.92 13.53
C GLY A 263 3.27 20.71 15.00
N ALA A 264 2.22 19.95 15.27
CA ALA A 264 1.79 19.61 16.63
C ALA A 264 2.85 18.77 17.38
N VAL A 265 3.42 17.76 16.72
CA VAL A 265 4.55 16.99 17.29
C VAL A 265 5.72 17.89 17.59
N ARG A 266 6.11 18.77 16.65
CA ARG A 266 7.19 19.72 16.85
C ARG A 266 6.93 20.67 18.03
N GLY A 267 5.67 21.16 18.15
CA GLY A 267 5.25 22.01 19.27
C GLY A 267 5.35 21.31 20.63
N ALA A 268 4.94 20.05 20.69
CA ALA A 268 5.02 19.26 21.90
C ALA A 268 6.48 19.06 22.41
N TYR A 269 7.45 19.05 21.52
CA TYR A 269 8.88 18.89 21.85
C TYR A 269 9.66 20.23 21.84
N ALA A 270 9.03 21.36 21.66
CA ALA A 270 9.71 22.64 21.41
C ALA A 270 10.63 23.09 22.55
N GLU A 271 10.29 22.78 23.81
CA GLU A 271 11.11 23.11 24.98
C GLU A 271 12.16 22.04 25.30
N MET A 272 12.07 20.85 24.67
CA MET A 272 12.92 19.70 24.98
C MET A 272 13.96 19.41 23.91
N LEU A 273 13.74 19.86 22.67
CA LEU A 273 14.62 19.59 21.53
C LEU A 273 15.18 20.89 20.93
N ALA A 274 16.41 20.83 20.46
CA ALA A 274 16.98 21.88 19.62
C ALA A 274 16.19 22.03 18.30
N ARG A 275 16.25 23.20 17.68
CA ARG A 275 15.44 23.56 16.48
C ARG A 275 15.69 22.66 15.27
N ASP A 276 16.88 22.08 15.17
CA ASP A 276 17.32 21.16 14.11
C ASP A 276 17.17 19.68 14.48
N ARG A 277 16.50 19.38 15.60
CA ARG A 277 16.28 18.01 16.06
C ARG A 277 14.79 17.66 16.01
N HIS A 278 14.50 16.40 15.75
CA HIS A 278 13.15 15.87 15.58
C HIS A 278 12.95 14.65 16.46
N ALA A 279 11.76 14.57 17.08
CA ALA A 279 11.29 13.37 17.75
C ALA A 279 11.10 12.22 16.74
N VAL A 280 11.16 10.99 17.23
CA VAL A 280 10.95 9.76 16.46
C VAL A 280 9.59 9.16 16.82
#